data_2646dc4f4c2c4204c1c0fb1564450789
#
_entry.id   2646dc4f4c2c4204c1c0fb1564450789
#
_cell.length_a   1.000
_cell.length_b   1.000
_cell.length_c   1.000
_cell.angle_alpha   90.00
_cell.angle_beta   90.00
_cell.angle_gamma   90.00
#
_symmetry.space_group_name_H-M   'P 1'
#
loop_
_entity.id
_entity.type
_entity.pdbx_description
1 polymer ?
#
loop_
_entity_poly.entity_id
_entity_poly.type
_entity_poly.pdbx_seq_one_letter_code
_entity_poly.pdbx_strand_id
1 'polypeptide(L)'
;MLVIFGYTKQSGVRLAVVFLVAALIAGCEQLPGNVLVTPTPIPTPVPVPKAVHRIERGDIVDSVTLLGMVDSLRRVNLSFRIGGRLNVFHVEPGDVVEAGQVLAELDVGFLPHELAKAEKQLEIARLRVEAAQGAKELALAEAQGNLEMERLRMEQGRNGAGETDVARMELAVTSAETKLALLADQHDREIALYQAEAELKAIDVEMLRDRIGQAKLLAPFDGVVRYTDGEAGQLVAEYAPVMGLAAPDVLEIRSSGPSEEALPKLRIGQAVAIRFRDYPQSEVTGQLIQVSTPSAADDGLPIRVEFAAPELELQIGALADLRIVVERKEDILTIPNAAIHSYFNRRYALVKEGKSTIEVDITLGVTDGERTEVLAGLEEDEEVFER
;
A
#
# COMPACT_ATOMS: atom_id res chain seq x y z
N MET A 1 25.34 46.96 -9.74
CA MET A 1 25.13 47.88 -10.86
C MET A 1 23.66 48.01 -11.00
N LEU A 2 23.13 48.98 -10.35
CA LEU A 2 22.55 50.22 -10.87
C LEU A 2 21.23 49.95 -11.61
N VAL A 3 20.16 50.41 -11.08
CA VAL A 3 19.47 51.72 -11.25
C VAL A 3 18.16 51.48 -12.01
N ILE A 4 16.99 52.05 -11.80
CA ILE A 4 16.48 53.36 -11.32
C ILE A 4 14.94 53.31 -11.25
N PHE A 5 14.35 53.89 -10.21
CA PHE A 5 13.28 54.91 -10.15
C PHE A 5 12.09 54.85 -11.11
N GLY A 6 10.92 54.96 -10.54
CA GLY A 6 9.69 55.41 -11.13
C GLY A 6 8.70 55.99 -10.12
N TYR A 7 8.86 57.27 -9.75
CA TYR A 7 8.05 58.09 -8.90
C TYR A 7 6.95 58.77 -9.72
N THR A 8 5.65 58.69 -9.34
CA THR A 8 4.62 59.70 -9.68
C THR A 8 3.60 59.69 -8.53
N LYS A 9 3.57 60.65 -7.68
CA LYS A 9 2.96 61.94 -7.54
C LYS A 9 1.51 62.02 -8.04
N GLN A 10 0.55 62.11 -7.13
CA GLN A 10 -0.62 62.99 -7.21
C GLN A 10 -1.20 63.25 -5.83
N SER A 11 -1.03 64.39 -5.45
CA SER A 11 -1.73 65.52 -4.85
C SER A 11 -3.25 65.51 -5.13
N GLY A 12 -4.05 65.69 -4.07
CA GLY A 12 -5.43 66.11 -4.25
C GLY A 12 -6.40 65.56 -3.20
N VAL A 13 -6.27 65.89 -1.91
CA VAL A 13 -7.40 66.05 -0.96
C VAL A 13 -6.87 66.83 0.27
N ARG A 14 -6.71 68.12 0.07
CA ARG A 14 -6.57 69.06 1.20
C ARG A 14 -7.39 70.30 0.79
N LEU A 15 -8.70 70.24 0.89
CA LEU A 15 -9.56 71.45 0.89
C LEU A 15 -11.04 71.15 1.25
N ALA A 16 -11.30 70.44 2.36
CA ALA A 16 -12.71 70.23 2.80
C ALA A 16 -12.87 70.19 4.37
N VAL A 17 -11.90 70.64 5.15
CA VAL A 17 -11.99 70.57 6.63
C VAL A 17 -12.06 71.98 7.29
N VAL A 18 -12.05 73.07 6.52
CA VAL A 18 -12.02 74.46 7.10
C VAL A 18 -13.38 75.15 7.16
N PHE A 19 -14.48 74.56 6.67
CA PHE A 19 -15.81 75.25 6.65
C PHE A 19 -16.86 74.67 7.60
N LEU A 20 -16.51 73.88 8.60
CA LEU A 20 -17.53 73.32 9.54
C LEU A 20 -17.29 73.69 11.04
N VAL A 21 -16.54 74.72 11.30
CA VAL A 21 -16.29 75.20 12.71
C VAL A 21 -16.93 76.61 13.02
N ALA A 22 -17.62 77.21 12.06
CA ALA A 22 -18.13 78.60 12.22
C ALA A 22 -19.66 78.71 12.40
N ALA A 23 -20.39 77.67 12.82
CA ALA A 23 -21.85 77.74 12.97
C ALA A 23 -22.41 77.17 14.29
N LEU A 24 -21.70 77.31 15.39
CA LEU A 24 -22.18 76.85 16.72
C LEU A 24 -21.87 77.89 17.81
N ILE A 25 -22.17 79.17 17.59
CA ILE A 25 -22.23 80.16 18.69
C ILE A 25 -23.42 81.04 18.40
N ALA A 26 -24.62 80.60 18.73
CA ALA A 26 -25.77 81.45 19.08
C ALA A 26 -26.93 80.52 19.50
N GLY A 27 -27.25 80.50 20.80
CA GLY A 27 -28.42 79.80 21.34
C GLY A 27 -28.30 79.51 22.81
N CYS A 28 -28.09 80.58 23.62
CA CYS A 28 -28.54 80.58 25.03
C CYS A 28 -30.01 80.78 25.01
N GLU A 29 -30.78 79.88 25.66
CA GLU A 29 -31.80 80.27 26.69
C GLU A 29 -32.63 79.04 27.10
N GLN A 30 -32.82 79.00 28.45
CA GLN A 30 -33.85 78.31 29.26
C GLN A 30 -33.55 76.85 29.67
N LEU A 31 -33.00 76.82 30.90
CA LEU A 31 -33.13 75.68 31.78
C LEU A 31 -34.54 75.66 32.42
N PRO A 32 -35.29 74.60 32.38
CA PRO A 32 -36.28 74.26 33.37
C PRO A 32 -35.76 73.13 34.29
N GLY A 33 -35.80 73.46 35.57
CA GLY A 33 -36.15 72.57 36.67
C GLY A 33 -35.38 71.28 36.88
N ASN A 34 -34.60 71.21 37.95
CA ASN A 34 -34.13 69.97 38.57
C ASN A 34 -35.24 68.91 38.67
N VAL A 35 -35.27 67.98 37.77
CA VAL A 35 -35.93 66.71 38.01
C VAL A 35 -34.90 65.80 38.67
N LEU A 36 -35.07 65.55 39.96
CA LEU A 36 -34.42 64.46 40.68
C LEU A 36 -34.76 63.12 39.94
N VAL A 37 -33.93 62.73 39.04
CA VAL A 37 -33.99 61.34 38.45
C VAL A 37 -33.60 60.41 39.58
N THR A 38 -34.56 59.80 40.21
CA THR A 38 -34.35 58.66 41.10
C THR A 38 -33.63 57.58 40.27
N PRO A 39 -32.47 57.08 40.71
CA PRO A 39 -31.79 55.99 39.95
C PRO A 39 -32.76 54.83 39.95
N THR A 40 -33.12 54.40 38.73
CA THR A 40 -33.83 53.15 38.52
C THR A 40 -33.00 52.03 39.15
N PRO A 41 -33.55 51.22 40.06
CA PRO A 41 -32.81 50.15 40.70
C PRO A 41 -32.34 49.19 39.53
N ILE A 42 -31.06 48.99 39.47
CA ILE A 42 -30.49 47.97 38.59
C ILE A 42 -31.21 46.67 38.94
N PRO A 43 -31.88 45.99 37.98
CA PRO A 43 -32.52 44.74 38.29
C PRO A 43 -31.45 43.77 38.79
N THR A 44 -31.61 43.35 40.05
CA THR A 44 -30.78 42.28 40.62
C THR A 44 -30.87 41.10 39.68
N PRO A 45 -29.74 40.57 39.16
CA PRO A 45 -29.80 39.40 38.27
C PRO A 45 -30.52 38.29 39.03
N VAL A 46 -31.59 37.80 38.44
CA VAL A 46 -32.31 36.63 38.97
C VAL A 46 -31.29 35.50 38.96
N PRO A 47 -30.96 34.89 40.08
CA PRO A 47 -30.02 33.76 40.08
C PRO A 47 -30.62 32.66 39.19
N VAL A 48 -29.96 32.32 38.10
CA VAL A 48 -30.30 31.17 37.28
C VAL A 48 -30.14 29.96 38.21
N PRO A 49 -31.18 29.17 38.43
CA PRO A 49 -31.06 27.98 39.26
C PRO A 49 -29.99 27.06 38.61
N LYS A 50 -28.91 26.81 39.36
CA LYS A 50 -27.89 25.86 38.93
C LYS A 50 -28.53 24.48 38.81
N ALA A 51 -28.27 23.79 37.74
CA ALA A 51 -28.73 22.40 37.59
C ALA A 51 -28.14 21.55 38.71
N VAL A 52 -28.98 20.67 39.24
CA VAL A 52 -28.61 19.74 40.31
C VAL A 52 -28.57 18.35 39.71
N HIS A 53 -27.46 17.66 39.90
CA HIS A 53 -27.28 16.28 39.46
C HIS A 53 -27.16 15.39 40.68
N ARG A 54 -27.71 14.18 40.58
CA ARG A 54 -27.56 13.16 41.63
C ARG A 54 -26.40 12.24 41.26
N ILE A 55 -25.60 11.90 42.25
CA ILE A 55 -24.52 10.94 42.11
C ILE A 55 -25.13 9.55 42.10
N GLU A 56 -24.92 8.84 40.98
CA GLU A 56 -25.51 7.52 40.75
C GLU A 56 -24.44 6.55 40.31
N ARG A 57 -24.69 5.26 40.57
CA ARG A 57 -23.87 4.20 40.00
C ARG A 57 -24.21 4.00 38.52
N GLY A 58 -23.19 3.76 37.74
CA GLY A 58 -23.34 3.52 36.31
C GLY A 58 -22.09 2.89 35.70
N ASP A 59 -22.18 2.61 34.44
CA ASP A 59 -21.07 2.06 33.65
C ASP A 59 -20.35 3.20 32.96
N ILE A 60 -19.01 3.18 32.98
CA ILE A 60 -18.15 4.06 32.18
C ILE A 60 -17.33 3.26 31.22
N VAL A 61 -17.29 3.70 29.96
CA VAL A 61 -16.47 3.12 28.91
C VAL A 61 -15.46 4.14 28.41
N ASP A 62 -14.21 4.02 28.88
CA ASP A 62 -13.10 4.81 28.32
C ASP A 62 -12.84 4.31 26.89
N SER A 63 -12.91 5.19 25.94
CA SER A 63 -12.72 4.86 24.54
C SER A 63 -11.89 5.90 23.81
N VAL A 64 -11.04 5.46 22.91
CA VAL A 64 -10.26 6.30 21.99
C VAL A 64 -10.97 6.31 20.65
N THR A 65 -11.31 7.51 20.16
CA THR A 65 -11.91 7.70 18.83
C THR A 65 -10.83 8.13 17.84
N LEU A 66 -10.77 7.46 16.69
CA LEU A 66 -9.83 7.72 15.62
C LEU A 66 -10.55 7.80 14.28
N LEU A 67 -10.00 8.58 13.35
CA LEU A 67 -10.42 8.54 11.97
C LEU A 67 -9.57 7.52 11.22
N GLY A 68 -10.21 6.54 10.61
CA GLY A 68 -9.58 5.53 9.77
C GLY A 68 -9.98 5.65 8.30
N MET A 69 -9.21 5.02 7.46
CA MET A 69 -9.47 4.89 6.03
C MET A 69 -9.35 3.41 5.64
N VAL A 70 -10.31 2.93 4.87
CA VAL A 70 -10.28 1.58 4.31
C VAL A 70 -9.12 1.46 3.33
N ASP A 71 -8.27 0.48 3.54
CA ASP A 71 -7.15 0.13 2.66
C ASP A 71 -7.19 -1.37 2.40
N SER A 72 -6.44 -1.84 1.42
CA SER A 72 -6.28 -3.26 1.17
C SER A 72 -5.14 -3.83 2.01
N LEU A 73 -5.39 -4.97 2.65
CA LEU A 73 -4.35 -5.75 3.32
C LEU A 73 -3.32 -6.30 2.32
N ARG A 74 -3.77 -6.64 1.10
CA ARG A 74 -2.95 -7.19 0.03
C ARG A 74 -2.66 -6.11 -1.01
N ARG A 75 -1.55 -5.42 -0.83
CA ARG A 75 -1.06 -4.39 -1.74
C ARG A 75 0.37 -4.67 -2.16
N VAL A 76 0.71 -4.27 -3.37
CA VAL A 76 2.06 -4.42 -3.93
C VAL A 76 2.42 -3.20 -4.76
N ASN A 77 3.66 -2.78 -4.63
CA ASN A 77 4.24 -1.82 -5.57
C ASN A 77 4.92 -2.61 -6.68
N LEU A 78 4.49 -2.38 -7.90
CA LEU A 78 4.98 -3.03 -9.09
C LEU A 78 6.13 -2.24 -9.69
N SER A 79 7.15 -2.96 -10.14
CA SER A 79 8.35 -2.40 -10.77
C SER A 79 8.80 -3.29 -11.92
N PHE A 80 9.46 -2.72 -12.89
CA PHE A 80 10.11 -3.51 -13.94
C PHE A 80 11.38 -4.16 -13.41
N ARG A 81 11.68 -5.38 -13.88
CA ARG A 81 12.92 -6.11 -13.56
C ARG A 81 14.11 -5.66 -14.37
N ILE A 82 13.91 -4.80 -15.38
CA ILE A 82 14.94 -4.20 -16.20
C ILE A 82 14.69 -2.70 -16.28
N GLY A 83 15.76 -1.90 -16.40
CA GLY A 83 15.65 -0.48 -16.68
C GLY A 83 15.37 -0.24 -18.16
N GLY A 84 14.61 0.81 -18.46
CA GLY A 84 14.27 1.18 -19.83
C GLY A 84 13.42 2.43 -19.92
N ARG A 85 13.08 2.85 -21.13
CA ARG A 85 12.17 3.96 -21.36
C ARG A 85 10.73 3.46 -21.30
N LEU A 86 9.89 4.08 -20.49
CA LEU A 86 8.46 3.76 -20.41
C LEU A 86 7.81 4.06 -21.77
N ASN A 87 7.16 3.08 -22.35
CA ASN A 87 6.43 3.23 -23.60
C ASN A 87 4.99 3.69 -23.33
N VAL A 88 4.24 2.93 -22.54
CA VAL A 88 2.83 3.21 -22.26
C VAL A 88 2.38 2.54 -20.97
N PHE A 89 1.46 3.19 -20.25
CA PHE A 89 0.55 2.54 -19.30
C PHE A 89 -0.74 2.16 -20.07
N HIS A 90 -1.23 0.95 -19.86
CA HIS A 90 -2.49 0.45 -20.43
C HIS A 90 -3.66 0.65 -19.48
N VAL A 91 -3.41 1.14 -18.27
CA VAL A 91 -4.38 1.32 -17.20
C VAL A 91 -4.15 2.63 -16.47
N GLU A 92 -5.21 3.16 -15.85
CA GLU A 92 -5.21 4.38 -15.06
C GLU A 92 -5.50 4.08 -13.57
N PRO A 93 -5.15 4.99 -12.63
CA PRO A 93 -5.56 4.86 -11.25
C PRO A 93 -7.08 4.72 -11.10
N GLY A 94 -7.53 3.68 -10.40
CA GLY A 94 -8.94 3.31 -10.23
C GLY A 94 -9.41 2.14 -11.10
N ASP A 95 -8.66 1.75 -12.13
CA ASP A 95 -9.03 0.63 -13.00
C ASP A 95 -8.95 -0.72 -12.25
N VAL A 96 -9.91 -1.58 -12.57
CA VAL A 96 -9.91 -2.99 -12.14
C VAL A 96 -9.13 -3.81 -13.16
N VAL A 97 -8.22 -4.65 -12.67
CA VAL A 97 -7.34 -5.48 -13.50
C VAL A 97 -7.36 -6.94 -13.07
N GLU A 98 -7.15 -7.86 -14.01
CA GLU A 98 -7.07 -9.30 -13.78
C GLU A 98 -5.62 -9.77 -13.64
N ALA A 99 -5.40 -10.87 -12.93
CA ALA A 99 -4.09 -11.51 -12.81
C ALA A 99 -3.53 -11.88 -14.19
N GLY A 100 -2.27 -11.49 -14.46
CA GLY A 100 -1.60 -11.70 -15.75
C GLY A 100 -1.90 -10.63 -16.80
N GLN A 101 -2.79 -9.67 -16.56
CA GLN A 101 -3.03 -8.54 -17.47
C GLN A 101 -1.78 -7.67 -17.59
N VAL A 102 -1.47 -7.21 -18.81
CA VAL A 102 -0.39 -6.25 -19.06
C VAL A 102 -0.83 -4.86 -18.62
N LEU A 103 -0.10 -4.28 -17.69
CA LEU A 103 -0.40 -2.97 -17.09
C LEU A 103 0.40 -1.83 -17.71
N ALA A 104 1.67 -2.12 -18.02
CA ALA A 104 2.59 -1.16 -18.64
C ALA A 104 3.65 -1.87 -19.47
N GLU A 105 4.27 -1.15 -20.39
CA GLU A 105 5.34 -1.69 -21.23
C GLU A 105 6.51 -0.67 -21.31
N LEU A 106 7.73 -1.22 -21.29
CA LEU A 106 8.93 -0.48 -21.67
C LEU A 106 9.15 -0.54 -23.19
N ASP A 107 9.80 0.47 -23.72
CA ASP A 107 10.28 0.45 -25.09
C ASP A 107 11.40 -0.61 -25.22
N VAL A 108 11.11 -1.67 -25.95
CA VAL A 108 12.03 -2.78 -26.19
C VAL A 108 13.03 -2.50 -27.32
N GLY A 109 12.89 -1.38 -28.05
CA GLY A 109 13.81 -0.93 -29.09
C GLY A 109 14.13 -2.02 -30.12
N PHE A 110 15.40 -2.43 -30.19
CA PHE A 110 15.88 -3.44 -31.15
C PHE A 110 15.71 -4.89 -30.70
N LEU A 111 15.28 -5.16 -29.46
CA LEU A 111 15.20 -6.54 -28.94
C LEU A 111 14.36 -7.51 -29.80
N PRO A 112 13.22 -7.11 -30.41
CA PRO A 112 12.49 -8.00 -31.31
C PRO A 112 13.30 -8.40 -32.55
N HIS A 113 14.12 -7.49 -33.08
CA HIS A 113 14.99 -7.80 -34.22
C HIS A 113 16.17 -8.68 -33.83
N GLU A 114 16.74 -8.48 -32.63
CA GLU A 114 17.77 -9.36 -32.08
C GLU A 114 17.22 -10.78 -31.84
N LEU A 115 16.00 -10.88 -31.29
CA LEU A 115 15.32 -12.17 -31.15
C LEU A 115 15.12 -12.87 -32.49
N ALA A 116 14.58 -12.18 -33.49
CA ALA A 116 14.39 -12.76 -34.82
C ALA A 116 15.72 -13.26 -35.46
N LYS A 117 16.84 -12.51 -35.25
CA LYS A 117 18.16 -12.90 -35.67
C LYS A 117 18.63 -14.16 -34.92
N ALA A 118 18.46 -14.21 -33.59
CA ALA A 118 18.86 -15.36 -32.80
C ALA A 118 18.06 -16.63 -33.17
N GLU A 119 16.75 -16.49 -33.44
CA GLU A 119 15.89 -17.59 -33.89
C GLU A 119 16.36 -18.14 -35.23
N LYS A 120 16.78 -17.28 -36.16
CA LYS A 120 17.37 -17.74 -37.44
C LYS A 120 18.73 -18.42 -37.24
N GLN A 121 19.55 -17.99 -36.31
CA GLN A 121 20.79 -18.67 -35.98
C GLN A 121 20.54 -20.04 -35.37
N LEU A 122 19.54 -20.18 -34.50
CA LEU A 122 19.12 -21.48 -33.96
C LEU A 122 18.61 -22.41 -35.05
N GLU A 123 17.81 -21.90 -35.99
CA GLU A 123 17.33 -22.68 -37.15
C GLU A 123 18.50 -23.23 -37.98
N ILE A 124 19.48 -22.38 -38.29
CA ILE A 124 20.70 -22.80 -39.02
C ILE A 124 21.46 -23.89 -38.25
N ALA A 125 21.64 -23.73 -36.94
CA ALA A 125 22.32 -24.72 -36.13
C ALA A 125 21.58 -26.09 -36.11
N ARG A 126 20.25 -26.08 -36.04
CA ARG A 126 19.42 -27.27 -36.11
C ARG A 126 19.54 -27.98 -37.47
N LEU A 127 19.55 -27.22 -38.58
CA LEU A 127 19.76 -27.76 -39.91
C LEU A 127 21.13 -28.40 -40.06
N ARG A 128 22.18 -27.88 -39.37
CA ARG A 128 23.50 -28.53 -39.34
C ARG A 128 23.47 -29.90 -38.65
N VAL A 129 22.74 -30.00 -37.54
CA VAL A 129 22.54 -31.28 -36.83
C VAL A 129 21.87 -32.32 -37.77
N GLU A 130 20.79 -31.91 -38.45
CA GLU A 130 20.07 -32.76 -39.38
C GLU A 130 20.95 -33.20 -40.55
N ALA A 131 21.71 -32.28 -41.13
CA ALA A 131 22.65 -32.60 -42.20
C ALA A 131 23.75 -33.57 -41.74
N ALA A 132 24.29 -33.42 -40.53
CA ALA A 132 25.28 -34.33 -39.98
C ALA A 132 24.69 -35.73 -39.68
N GLN A 133 23.43 -35.79 -39.22
CA GLN A 133 22.70 -37.05 -39.07
C GLN A 133 22.52 -37.79 -40.40
N GLY A 134 22.07 -37.07 -41.45
CA GLY A 134 21.96 -37.65 -42.80
C GLY A 134 23.30 -38.10 -43.34
N ALA A 135 24.38 -37.32 -43.13
CA ALA A 135 25.73 -37.72 -43.53
C ALA A 135 26.21 -38.99 -42.81
N LYS A 136 25.91 -39.12 -41.50
CA LYS A 136 26.19 -40.33 -40.73
C LYS A 136 25.46 -41.53 -41.30
N GLU A 137 24.16 -41.42 -41.54
CA GLU A 137 23.35 -42.51 -42.07
C GLU A 137 23.91 -43.03 -43.41
N LEU A 138 24.27 -42.12 -44.32
CA LEU A 138 24.86 -42.50 -45.63
C LEU A 138 26.22 -43.16 -45.43
N ALA A 139 27.12 -42.60 -44.64
CA ALA A 139 28.45 -43.14 -44.39
C ALA A 139 28.41 -44.56 -43.76
N LEU A 140 27.49 -44.75 -42.81
CA LEU A 140 27.30 -46.05 -42.16
C LEU A 140 26.69 -47.06 -43.11
N ALA A 141 25.73 -46.71 -43.98
CA ALA A 141 25.17 -47.58 -44.97
C ALA A 141 26.23 -48.06 -45.97
N GLU A 142 27.13 -47.17 -46.45
CA GLU A 142 28.25 -47.51 -47.29
C GLU A 142 29.26 -48.45 -46.61
N ALA A 143 29.62 -48.16 -45.34
CA ALA A 143 30.54 -48.95 -44.56
C ALA A 143 29.97 -50.36 -44.23
N GLN A 144 28.66 -50.45 -43.94
CA GLN A 144 27.94 -51.72 -43.75
C GLN A 144 27.91 -52.52 -45.00
N GLY A 145 27.65 -51.92 -46.18
CA GLY A 145 27.71 -52.58 -47.46
C GLY A 145 29.09 -53.15 -47.75
N ASN A 146 30.18 -52.44 -47.46
CA ASN A 146 31.53 -52.89 -47.59
C ASN A 146 31.84 -54.07 -46.63
N LEU A 147 31.40 -54.00 -45.39
CA LEU A 147 31.57 -55.11 -44.44
C LEU A 147 30.86 -56.38 -44.91
N GLU A 148 29.65 -56.27 -45.41
CA GLU A 148 28.88 -57.38 -45.90
C GLU A 148 29.56 -58.03 -47.14
N MET A 149 30.10 -57.20 -48.00
CA MET A 149 30.90 -57.67 -49.13
C MET A 149 32.13 -58.48 -48.69
N GLU A 150 32.88 -58.01 -47.67
CA GLU A 150 34.04 -58.75 -47.16
C GLU A 150 33.62 -60.03 -46.42
N ARG A 151 32.51 -60.07 -45.74
CA ARG A 151 31.94 -61.28 -45.14
C ARG A 151 31.54 -62.31 -46.17
N LEU A 152 30.88 -61.92 -47.26
CA LEU A 152 30.51 -62.79 -48.38
C LEU A 152 31.74 -63.33 -49.06
N ARG A 153 32.81 -62.53 -49.27
CA ARG A 153 34.08 -62.98 -49.83
C ARG A 153 34.76 -64.04 -48.95
N MET A 154 34.74 -63.82 -47.64
CA MET A 154 35.28 -64.80 -46.68
C MET A 154 34.51 -66.14 -46.72
N GLU A 155 33.16 -66.07 -46.72
CA GLU A 155 32.30 -67.24 -46.78
C GLU A 155 32.53 -68.09 -48.08
N GLN A 156 32.59 -67.41 -49.24
CA GLN A 156 32.84 -68.08 -50.54
C GLN A 156 34.26 -68.62 -50.65
N GLY A 157 35.26 -67.91 -50.09
CA GLY A 157 36.66 -68.30 -50.19
C GLY A 157 37.09 -69.41 -49.23
N ARG A 158 36.37 -69.66 -48.14
CA ARG A 158 36.74 -70.56 -47.05
C ARG A 158 36.80 -72.03 -47.50
N ASN A 159 36.01 -72.38 -48.48
CA ASN A 159 36.00 -73.76 -49.06
C ASN A 159 37.11 -73.95 -50.08
N GLY A 160 38.36 -74.29 -49.61
CA GLY A 160 39.50 -74.60 -50.48
C GLY A 160 40.68 -73.64 -50.34
N ALA A 161 40.64 -72.65 -49.54
CA ALA A 161 41.75 -71.73 -49.28
C ALA A 161 42.76 -72.28 -48.26
N GLY A 162 44.03 -71.95 -48.43
CA GLY A 162 45.08 -72.22 -47.43
C GLY A 162 44.91 -71.40 -46.18
N GLU A 163 45.51 -71.84 -45.05
CA GLU A 163 45.42 -71.20 -43.76
C GLU A 163 45.81 -69.70 -43.76
N THR A 164 46.81 -69.35 -44.57
CA THR A 164 47.26 -67.94 -44.74
C THR A 164 46.26 -67.05 -45.47
N ASP A 165 45.49 -67.62 -46.39
CA ASP A 165 44.46 -66.88 -47.14
C ASP A 165 43.21 -66.68 -46.28
N VAL A 166 42.84 -67.67 -45.47
CA VAL A 166 41.75 -67.52 -44.49
C VAL A 166 42.08 -66.43 -43.47
N ALA A 167 43.31 -66.48 -42.94
CA ALA A 167 43.75 -65.43 -42.00
C ALA A 167 43.73 -64.01 -42.57
N ARG A 168 44.04 -63.85 -43.90
CA ARG A 168 43.97 -62.59 -44.60
C ARG A 168 42.53 -62.13 -44.80
N MET A 169 41.57 -63.00 -45.05
CA MET A 169 40.15 -62.69 -45.17
C MET A 169 39.56 -62.34 -43.83
N GLU A 170 39.90 -63.00 -42.75
CA GLU A 170 39.50 -62.63 -41.37
C GLU A 170 40.01 -61.26 -40.97
N LEU A 171 41.26 -60.96 -41.34
CA LEU A 171 41.84 -59.61 -41.10
C LEU A 171 41.08 -58.52 -41.87
N ALA A 172 40.67 -58.82 -43.14
CA ALA A 172 39.89 -57.87 -43.96
C ALA A 172 38.52 -57.58 -43.33
N VAL A 173 37.80 -58.59 -42.84
CA VAL A 173 36.52 -58.44 -42.13
C VAL A 173 36.71 -57.63 -40.83
N THR A 174 37.69 -57.99 -40.03
CA THR A 174 38.00 -57.28 -38.77
C THR A 174 38.38 -55.81 -39.04
N SER A 175 39.10 -55.51 -40.08
CA SER A 175 39.44 -54.16 -40.53
C SER A 175 38.19 -53.37 -40.94
N ALA A 176 37.26 -53.98 -41.67
CA ALA A 176 36.00 -53.37 -42.08
C ALA A 176 35.08 -53.09 -40.88
N GLU A 177 35.01 -54.04 -39.92
CA GLU A 177 34.29 -53.84 -38.66
C GLU A 177 34.86 -52.66 -37.83
N THR A 178 36.18 -52.61 -37.68
CA THR A 178 36.87 -51.51 -36.99
C THR A 178 36.64 -50.20 -37.70
N LYS A 179 36.66 -50.16 -39.04
CA LYS A 179 36.38 -48.93 -39.79
C LYS A 179 34.94 -48.45 -39.61
N LEU A 180 33.95 -49.38 -39.60
CA LEU A 180 32.55 -49.06 -39.33
C LEU A 180 32.37 -48.45 -37.94
N ALA A 181 32.97 -49.06 -36.90
CA ALA A 181 32.91 -48.56 -35.53
C ALA A 181 33.58 -47.16 -35.41
N LEU A 182 34.74 -46.99 -36.05
CA LEU A 182 35.43 -45.68 -36.03
C LEU A 182 34.64 -44.57 -36.72
N LEU A 183 34.01 -44.83 -37.84
CA LEU A 183 33.14 -43.89 -38.56
C LEU A 183 31.93 -43.56 -37.74
N ALA A 184 31.29 -44.52 -37.09
CA ALA A 184 30.16 -44.29 -36.21
C ALA A 184 30.54 -43.32 -35.06
N ASP A 185 31.63 -43.62 -34.36
CA ASP A 185 32.12 -42.79 -33.25
C ASP A 185 32.58 -41.38 -33.71
N GLN A 186 33.16 -41.26 -34.91
CA GLN A 186 33.55 -39.97 -35.46
C GLN A 186 32.31 -39.07 -35.73
N HIS A 187 31.30 -39.63 -36.42
CA HIS A 187 30.07 -38.92 -36.73
C HIS A 187 29.24 -38.60 -35.44
N ASP A 188 29.24 -39.50 -34.45
CA ASP A 188 28.58 -39.28 -33.19
C ASP A 188 29.16 -38.06 -32.46
N ARG A 189 30.50 -37.95 -32.46
CA ARG A 189 31.17 -36.78 -31.89
C ARG A 189 30.87 -35.49 -32.66
N GLU A 190 30.80 -35.55 -33.98
CA GLU A 190 30.45 -34.39 -34.81
C GLU A 190 29.01 -33.97 -34.59
N ILE A 191 28.05 -34.90 -34.52
CA ILE A 191 26.65 -34.62 -34.20
C ILE A 191 26.52 -34.00 -32.79
N ALA A 192 27.22 -34.56 -31.79
CA ALA A 192 27.23 -34.05 -30.45
C ALA A 192 27.73 -32.58 -30.37
N LEU A 193 28.76 -32.23 -31.17
CA LEU A 193 29.26 -30.87 -31.27
C LEU A 193 28.21 -29.93 -31.84
N TYR A 194 27.53 -30.30 -32.95
CA TYR A 194 26.48 -29.46 -33.53
C TYR A 194 25.25 -29.38 -32.66
N GLN A 195 24.91 -30.42 -31.89
CA GLN A 195 23.84 -30.39 -30.91
C GLN A 195 24.15 -29.38 -29.79
N ALA A 196 25.38 -29.41 -29.28
CA ALA A 196 25.82 -28.43 -28.27
C ALA A 196 25.79 -26.99 -28.82
N GLU A 197 26.19 -26.77 -30.10
CA GLU A 197 26.06 -25.46 -30.74
C GLU A 197 24.59 -25.01 -30.83
N ALA A 198 23.68 -25.90 -31.24
CA ALA A 198 22.26 -25.62 -31.32
C ALA A 198 21.63 -25.31 -29.95
N GLU A 199 22.06 -26.03 -28.91
CA GLU A 199 21.62 -25.78 -27.53
C GLU A 199 22.06 -24.38 -27.01
N LEU A 200 23.31 -23.99 -27.28
CA LEU A 200 23.79 -22.65 -26.98
C LEU A 200 22.93 -21.56 -27.67
N LYS A 201 22.58 -21.80 -28.96
CA LYS A 201 21.70 -20.86 -29.69
C LYS A 201 20.25 -20.84 -29.14
N ALA A 202 19.77 -21.97 -28.62
CA ALA A 202 18.47 -22.03 -27.96
C ALA A 202 18.46 -21.20 -26.66
N ILE A 203 19.54 -21.25 -25.90
CA ILE A 203 19.71 -20.41 -24.68
C ILE A 203 19.74 -18.93 -25.05
N ASP A 204 20.44 -18.53 -26.12
CA ASP A 204 20.45 -17.13 -26.60
C ASP A 204 19.03 -16.62 -26.90
N VAL A 205 18.22 -17.46 -27.57
CA VAL A 205 16.81 -17.15 -27.89
C VAL A 205 15.97 -17.00 -26.60
N GLU A 206 16.13 -17.91 -25.65
CA GLU A 206 15.41 -17.89 -24.37
C GLU A 206 15.75 -16.64 -23.58
N MET A 207 17.02 -16.29 -23.45
CA MET A 207 17.45 -15.06 -22.76
C MET A 207 16.84 -13.80 -23.38
N LEU A 208 16.74 -13.72 -24.70
CA LEU A 208 16.13 -12.58 -25.38
C LEU A 208 14.62 -12.51 -25.17
N ARG A 209 13.92 -13.67 -25.17
CA ARG A 209 12.49 -13.75 -24.86
C ARG A 209 12.18 -13.33 -23.45
N ASP A 210 12.99 -13.79 -22.48
CA ASP A 210 12.85 -13.40 -21.09
C ASP A 210 13.05 -11.90 -20.92
N ARG A 211 14.05 -11.33 -21.58
CA ARG A 211 14.31 -9.89 -21.53
C ARG A 211 13.15 -9.06 -22.09
N ILE A 212 12.55 -9.51 -23.21
CA ILE A 212 11.33 -8.90 -23.77
C ILE A 212 10.15 -9.07 -22.82
N GLY A 213 10.02 -10.24 -22.19
CA GLY A 213 8.98 -10.49 -21.18
C GLY A 213 9.10 -9.58 -19.95
N GLN A 214 10.34 -9.32 -19.51
CA GLN A 214 10.63 -8.43 -18.38
C GLN A 214 10.34 -6.94 -18.67
N ALA A 215 10.23 -6.58 -19.96
CA ALA A 215 9.79 -5.26 -20.38
C ALA A 215 8.27 -5.04 -20.22
N LYS A 216 7.51 -6.08 -19.89
CA LYS A 216 6.07 -6.00 -19.60
C LYS A 216 5.82 -6.08 -18.12
N LEU A 217 5.02 -5.15 -17.62
CA LEU A 217 4.55 -5.15 -16.24
C LEU A 217 3.21 -5.86 -16.19
N LEU A 218 3.15 -6.98 -15.47
CA LEU A 218 1.94 -7.81 -15.35
C LEU A 218 1.34 -7.68 -13.96
N ALA A 219 0.01 -7.75 -13.88
CA ALA A 219 -0.70 -7.85 -12.61
C ALA A 219 -0.45 -9.21 -11.95
N PRO A 220 0.06 -9.27 -10.70
CA PRO A 220 0.31 -10.53 -10.00
C PRO A 220 -0.97 -11.17 -9.44
N PHE A 221 -2.06 -10.43 -9.34
CA PHE A 221 -3.38 -10.85 -8.85
C PHE A 221 -4.46 -9.87 -9.32
N ASP A 222 -5.73 -10.28 -9.20
CA ASP A 222 -6.87 -9.43 -9.49
C ASP A 222 -6.94 -8.26 -8.49
N GLY A 223 -7.05 -7.04 -9.00
CA GLY A 223 -6.98 -5.88 -8.11
C GLY A 223 -7.38 -4.56 -8.75
N VAL A 224 -7.22 -3.50 -7.97
CA VAL A 224 -7.47 -2.11 -8.39
C VAL A 224 -6.14 -1.36 -8.41
N VAL A 225 -5.90 -0.62 -9.48
CA VAL A 225 -4.73 0.25 -9.63
C VAL A 225 -4.86 1.43 -8.68
N ARG A 226 -3.90 1.61 -7.76
CA ARG A 226 -3.91 2.70 -6.77
C ARG A 226 -3.29 3.98 -7.31
N TYR A 227 -2.16 3.85 -7.96
CA TYR A 227 -1.42 4.95 -8.56
C TYR A 227 -0.55 4.43 -9.71
N THR A 228 -0.20 5.33 -10.61
CA THR A 228 0.84 5.16 -11.63
C THR A 228 1.87 6.26 -11.43
N ASP A 229 3.16 5.95 -11.55
CA ASP A 229 4.26 6.89 -11.39
C ASP A 229 5.14 6.86 -12.64
N GLY A 230 5.24 7.99 -13.33
CA GLY A 230 5.99 8.20 -14.55
C GLY A 230 5.12 8.60 -15.74
N GLU A 231 5.79 9.08 -16.78
CA GLU A 231 5.19 9.50 -18.04
C GLU A 231 5.77 8.72 -19.22
N ALA A 232 4.99 8.54 -20.28
CA ALA A 232 5.46 7.92 -21.51
C ALA A 232 6.72 8.65 -22.04
N GLY A 233 7.77 7.89 -22.33
CA GLY A 233 9.08 8.42 -22.72
C GLY A 233 10.06 8.65 -21.57
N GLN A 234 9.63 8.58 -20.32
CA GLN A 234 10.51 8.70 -19.14
C GLN A 234 11.41 7.48 -18.99
N LEU A 235 12.64 7.69 -18.50
CA LEU A 235 13.56 6.61 -18.15
C LEU A 235 13.21 6.06 -16.77
N VAL A 236 12.91 4.76 -16.69
CA VAL A 236 12.63 4.03 -15.46
C VAL A 236 13.84 3.19 -15.10
N ALA A 237 14.27 3.26 -13.84
CA ALA A 237 15.34 2.42 -13.32
C ALA A 237 14.82 1.02 -12.99
N GLU A 238 15.72 0.05 -13.01
CA GLU A 238 15.46 -1.32 -12.55
C GLU A 238 14.95 -1.31 -11.10
N TYR A 239 13.88 -2.07 -10.82
CA TYR A 239 13.19 -2.17 -9.52
C TYR A 239 12.64 -0.86 -8.95
N ALA A 240 12.61 0.23 -9.72
CA ALA A 240 11.91 1.44 -9.29
C ALA A 240 10.39 1.21 -9.31
N PRO A 241 9.66 1.51 -8.22
CA PRO A 241 8.20 1.40 -8.21
C PRO A 241 7.57 2.32 -9.25
N VAL A 242 6.71 1.80 -10.10
CA VAL A 242 6.00 2.57 -11.15
C VAL A 242 4.48 2.49 -11.03
N MET A 243 3.98 1.57 -10.22
CA MET A 243 2.54 1.38 -10.06
C MET A 243 2.22 0.71 -8.73
N GLY A 244 1.12 1.11 -8.10
CA GLY A 244 0.56 0.41 -6.94
C GLY A 244 -0.68 -0.40 -7.32
N LEU A 245 -0.74 -1.65 -6.89
CA LEU A 245 -1.90 -2.53 -7.03
C LEU A 245 -2.40 -2.96 -5.66
N ALA A 246 -3.73 -3.00 -5.46
CA ALA A 246 -4.39 -3.45 -4.24
C ALA A 246 -5.50 -4.44 -4.56
N ALA A 247 -5.60 -5.52 -3.79
CA ALA A 247 -6.67 -6.49 -3.92
C ALA A 247 -7.93 -5.99 -3.17
N PRO A 248 -9.13 -6.03 -3.77
CA PRO A 248 -10.36 -5.55 -3.13
C PRO A 248 -10.98 -6.56 -2.15
N ASP A 249 -10.49 -7.79 -2.14
CA ASP A 249 -11.07 -8.93 -1.42
C ASP A 249 -10.73 -8.98 0.07
N VAL A 250 -9.63 -8.38 0.48
CA VAL A 250 -9.19 -8.34 1.88
C VAL A 250 -8.93 -6.90 2.30
N LEU A 251 -9.88 -6.33 3.05
CA LEU A 251 -9.83 -4.94 3.49
C LEU A 251 -9.38 -4.84 4.95
N GLU A 252 -8.68 -3.78 5.25
CA GLU A 252 -8.32 -3.35 6.61
C GLU A 252 -8.61 -1.85 6.75
N ILE A 253 -8.67 -1.36 7.98
CA ILE A 253 -8.70 0.08 8.21
C ILE A 253 -7.36 0.52 8.77
N ARG A 254 -6.84 1.59 8.19
CA ARG A 254 -5.61 2.25 8.65
C ARG A 254 -5.92 3.63 9.20
N SER A 255 -5.23 3.99 10.27
CA SER A 255 -5.41 5.28 10.94
C SER A 255 -4.07 5.93 11.26
N SER A 256 -4.04 7.25 11.25
CA SER A 256 -2.86 8.08 11.59
C SER A 256 -2.42 7.97 13.05
N GLY A 257 -3.12 7.20 13.84
CA GLY A 257 -2.80 6.99 15.25
C GLY A 257 -3.44 8.01 16.19
N PRO A 258 -3.51 7.65 17.47
CA PRO A 258 -4.02 8.47 18.53
C PRO A 258 -3.00 9.54 18.95
N SER A 259 -3.44 10.44 19.86
CA SER A 259 -2.52 11.33 20.57
C SER A 259 -1.46 10.53 21.36
N GLU A 260 -0.33 11.17 21.68
CA GLU A 260 0.73 10.53 22.48
C GLU A 260 0.23 10.01 23.84
N GLU A 261 -0.79 10.63 24.41
CA GLU A 261 -1.41 10.24 25.68
C GLU A 261 -2.29 8.97 25.54
N ALA A 262 -2.89 8.74 24.39
CA ALA A 262 -3.79 7.61 24.15
C ALA A 262 -3.04 6.37 23.64
N LEU A 263 -1.88 6.54 22.99
CA LEU A 263 -1.09 5.45 22.44
C LEU A 263 -0.75 4.34 23.46
N PRO A 264 -0.31 4.66 24.71
CA PRO A 264 0.00 3.62 25.71
C PRO A 264 -1.21 2.81 26.18
N LYS A 265 -2.42 3.31 25.95
CA LYS A 265 -3.67 2.65 26.34
C LYS A 265 -4.13 1.60 25.32
N LEU A 266 -3.62 1.67 24.08
CA LEU A 266 -4.01 0.74 23.02
C LEU A 266 -3.20 -0.56 23.08
N ARG A 267 -3.88 -1.67 22.88
CA ARG A 267 -3.28 -3.02 22.84
C ARG A 267 -3.81 -3.81 21.66
N ILE A 268 -2.94 -4.58 21.02
CA ILE A 268 -3.34 -5.54 19.99
C ILE A 268 -4.37 -6.51 20.57
N GLY A 269 -5.42 -6.79 19.80
CA GLY A 269 -6.52 -7.65 20.19
C GLY A 269 -7.73 -6.93 20.77
N GLN A 270 -7.67 -5.61 21.02
CA GLN A 270 -8.84 -4.84 21.47
C GLN A 270 -9.93 -4.80 20.40
N ALA A 271 -11.18 -4.87 20.86
CA ALA A 271 -12.34 -4.68 19.99
C ALA A 271 -12.47 -3.23 19.56
N VAL A 272 -12.79 -3.04 18.28
CA VAL A 272 -12.98 -1.73 17.65
C VAL A 272 -14.38 -1.67 17.08
N ALA A 273 -15.18 -0.71 17.51
CA ALA A 273 -16.44 -0.39 16.86
C ALA A 273 -16.15 0.55 15.68
N ILE A 274 -16.61 0.15 14.50
CA ILE A 274 -16.31 0.81 13.22
C ILE A 274 -17.61 1.34 12.65
N ARG A 275 -17.65 2.61 12.33
CA ARG A 275 -18.78 3.23 11.64
C ARG A 275 -18.30 3.91 10.37
N PHE A 276 -18.68 3.36 9.23
CA PHE A 276 -18.35 3.91 7.92
C PHE A 276 -19.21 5.15 7.65
N ARG A 277 -18.61 6.19 7.09
CA ARG A 277 -19.33 7.44 6.78
C ARG A 277 -20.39 7.25 5.70
N ASP A 278 -20.14 6.34 4.77
CA ASP A 278 -21.06 5.99 3.70
C ASP A 278 -22.25 5.13 4.20
N TYR A 279 -22.09 4.49 5.37
CA TYR A 279 -23.08 3.61 6.01
C TYR A 279 -23.27 3.96 7.49
N PRO A 280 -23.80 5.18 7.82
CA PRO A 280 -23.83 5.70 9.20
C PRO A 280 -24.75 4.90 10.15
N GLN A 281 -25.67 4.11 9.60
CA GLN A 281 -26.60 3.27 10.38
C GLN A 281 -26.01 1.89 10.70
N SER A 282 -24.89 1.50 10.08
CA SER A 282 -24.26 0.20 10.27
C SER A 282 -23.02 0.36 11.15
N GLU A 283 -22.99 -0.40 12.25
CA GLU A 283 -21.81 -0.50 13.10
C GLU A 283 -21.21 -1.89 12.95
N VAL A 284 -19.95 -1.94 12.56
CA VAL A 284 -19.18 -3.17 12.35
C VAL A 284 -18.17 -3.33 13.48
N THR A 285 -18.01 -4.55 13.96
CA THR A 285 -16.96 -4.85 14.96
C THR A 285 -15.71 -5.35 14.25
N GLY A 286 -14.58 -4.71 14.56
CA GLY A 286 -13.25 -5.12 14.14
C GLY A 286 -12.33 -5.42 15.30
N GLN A 287 -11.09 -5.76 14.99
CA GLN A 287 -10.04 -6.03 15.96
C GLN A 287 -8.77 -5.25 15.63
N LEU A 288 -8.16 -4.67 16.64
CA LEU A 288 -6.89 -3.95 16.53
C LEU A 288 -5.75 -4.96 16.33
N ILE A 289 -5.13 -4.97 15.15
CA ILE A 289 -4.07 -5.94 14.78
C ILE A 289 -2.67 -5.34 14.83
N GLN A 290 -2.55 -4.02 14.73
CA GLN A 290 -1.27 -3.34 14.83
C GLN A 290 -1.42 -2.00 15.54
N VAL A 291 -0.46 -1.73 16.44
CA VAL A 291 -0.23 -0.44 17.08
C VAL A 291 1.27 -0.19 17.07
N SER A 292 1.71 0.84 16.38
CA SER A 292 3.13 1.24 16.34
C SER A 292 3.26 2.75 16.48
N THR A 293 4.46 3.24 16.69
CA THR A 293 4.74 4.67 16.54
C THR A 293 4.77 5.03 15.07
N PRO A 294 4.26 6.21 14.66
CA PRO A 294 4.27 6.62 13.27
C PRO A 294 5.68 6.54 12.66
N SER A 295 5.80 5.85 11.54
CA SER A 295 7.06 5.70 10.80
C SER A 295 6.82 5.79 9.30
N ALA A 296 7.88 6.05 8.54
CA ALA A 296 7.80 6.04 7.07
C ALA A 296 7.46 4.64 6.50
N ALA A 297 7.79 3.59 7.25
CA ALA A 297 7.49 2.21 6.84
C ALA A 297 5.98 1.88 6.86
N ASP A 298 5.21 2.61 7.70
CA ASP A 298 3.76 2.44 7.84
C ASP A 298 2.97 3.53 7.07
N ASP A 299 3.60 4.26 6.15
CA ASP A 299 3.02 5.43 5.46
C ASP A 299 2.43 6.47 6.43
N GLY A 300 2.98 6.57 7.65
CA GLY A 300 2.48 7.42 8.74
C GLY A 300 1.16 6.97 9.35
N LEU A 301 0.70 5.75 9.07
CA LEU A 301 -0.56 5.16 9.56
C LEU A 301 -0.28 3.93 10.44
N PRO A 302 0.11 4.15 11.72
CA PRO A 302 0.60 3.10 12.61
C PRO A 302 -0.49 2.17 13.17
N ILE A 303 -1.76 2.54 13.02
CA ILE A 303 -2.89 1.75 13.51
C ILE A 303 -3.50 0.95 12.36
N ARG A 304 -3.68 -0.36 12.59
CA ARG A 304 -4.38 -1.24 11.65
C ARG A 304 -5.46 -2.01 12.36
N VAL A 305 -6.64 -2.05 11.76
CA VAL A 305 -7.82 -2.73 12.27
C VAL A 305 -8.31 -3.72 11.22
N GLU A 306 -8.38 -4.97 11.58
CA GLU A 306 -9.01 -6.02 10.78
C GLU A 306 -10.51 -6.05 11.06
N PHE A 307 -11.31 -6.22 10.03
CA PHE A 307 -12.75 -6.30 10.14
C PHE A 307 -13.34 -7.19 9.05
N ALA A 308 -14.57 -7.64 9.24
CA ALA A 308 -15.34 -8.34 8.23
C ALA A 308 -16.70 -7.66 8.08
N ALA A 309 -17.00 -7.20 6.88
CA ALA A 309 -18.27 -6.56 6.54
C ALA A 309 -18.75 -7.02 5.15
N PRO A 310 -19.06 -8.33 4.96
CA PRO A 310 -19.40 -8.89 3.65
C PRO A 310 -20.69 -8.31 3.05
N GLU A 311 -21.52 -7.66 3.87
CA GLU A 311 -22.79 -7.04 3.44
C GLU A 311 -22.62 -5.60 2.93
N LEU A 312 -21.42 -5.00 3.08
CA LEU A 312 -21.14 -3.62 2.70
C LEU A 312 -20.23 -3.59 1.47
N GLU A 313 -20.65 -2.87 0.44
CA GLU A 313 -19.81 -2.58 -0.72
C GLU A 313 -18.85 -1.43 -0.40
N LEU A 314 -17.73 -1.75 0.23
CA LEU A 314 -16.73 -0.78 0.65
C LEU A 314 -15.68 -0.57 -0.42
N GLN A 315 -15.36 0.67 -0.70
CA GLN A 315 -14.28 1.05 -1.60
C GLN A 315 -13.00 1.37 -0.82
N ILE A 316 -11.86 1.06 -1.40
CA ILE A 316 -10.55 1.51 -0.88
C ILE A 316 -10.55 3.05 -0.86
N GLY A 317 -10.18 3.63 0.29
CA GLY A 317 -10.25 5.08 0.52
C GLY A 317 -11.50 5.54 1.28
N ALA A 318 -12.50 4.67 1.50
CA ALA A 318 -13.68 5.02 2.30
C ALA A 318 -13.26 5.37 3.74
N LEU A 319 -13.91 6.40 4.33
CA LEU A 319 -13.61 6.86 5.67
C LEU A 319 -14.49 6.17 6.71
N ALA A 320 -13.88 5.85 7.85
CA ALA A 320 -14.55 5.26 8.99
C ALA A 320 -14.15 5.93 10.30
N ASP A 321 -15.11 6.11 11.19
CA ASP A 321 -14.88 6.51 12.56
C ASP A 321 -14.69 5.24 13.41
N LEU A 322 -13.54 5.15 14.08
CA LEU A 322 -13.14 4.02 14.90
C LEU A 322 -13.31 4.37 16.37
N ARG A 323 -13.99 3.54 17.13
CA ARG A 323 -14.07 3.64 18.60
C ARG A 323 -13.41 2.41 19.22
N ILE A 324 -12.28 2.60 19.88
CA ILE A 324 -11.52 1.54 20.53
C ILE A 324 -11.80 1.60 22.02
N VAL A 325 -12.39 0.55 22.57
CA VAL A 325 -12.65 0.44 23.99
C VAL A 325 -11.34 0.14 24.70
N VAL A 326 -10.93 1.05 25.61
CA VAL A 326 -9.70 0.94 26.38
C VAL A 326 -9.97 0.26 27.72
N GLU A 327 -10.99 0.77 28.45
CA GLU A 327 -11.38 0.25 29.74
C GLU A 327 -12.90 0.34 29.90
N ARG A 328 -13.49 -0.69 30.49
CA ARG A 328 -14.89 -0.70 30.87
C ARG A 328 -14.98 -0.99 32.35
N LYS A 329 -15.68 -0.12 33.08
CA LYS A 329 -15.98 -0.31 34.48
C LYS A 329 -17.49 -0.29 34.66
N GLU A 330 -17.99 -1.27 35.36
CA GLU A 330 -19.42 -1.44 35.63
C GLU A 330 -19.72 -1.16 37.11
N ASP A 331 -20.91 -0.65 37.38
CA ASP A 331 -21.44 -0.38 38.71
C ASP A 331 -20.50 0.51 39.57
N ILE A 332 -19.91 1.54 38.99
CA ILE A 332 -19.05 2.51 39.67
C ILE A 332 -19.80 3.80 39.95
N LEU A 333 -19.36 4.56 40.97
CA LEU A 333 -19.92 5.87 41.31
C LEU A 333 -19.51 6.89 40.25
N THR A 334 -20.46 7.60 39.65
CA THR A 334 -20.22 8.51 38.55
C THR A 334 -20.70 9.91 38.80
N ILE A 335 -19.95 10.94 38.36
CA ILE A 335 -20.32 12.33 38.38
C ILE A 335 -20.34 12.91 36.96
N PRO A 336 -21.36 13.68 36.56
CA PRO A 336 -21.33 14.43 35.31
C PRO A 336 -20.15 15.41 35.28
N ASN A 337 -19.43 15.48 34.15
CA ASN A 337 -18.28 16.37 34.01
C ASN A 337 -18.63 17.84 34.24
N ALA A 338 -19.89 18.25 33.97
CA ALA A 338 -20.41 19.57 34.22
C ALA A 338 -20.45 19.97 35.72
N ALA A 339 -20.51 18.98 36.63
CA ALA A 339 -20.52 19.18 38.08
C ALA A 339 -19.11 19.14 38.72
N ILE A 340 -18.07 18.89 37.92
CA ILE A 340 -16.69 18.90 38.40
C ILE A 340 -16.11 20.29 38.34
N HIS A 341 -15.72 20.82 39.50
CA HIS A 341 -15.04 22.10 39.62
C HIS A 341 -13.54 21.91 39.77
N SER A 342 -12.76 22.79 39.15
CA SER A 342 -11.31 22.78 39.28
C SER A 342 -10.78 24.18 39.64
N TYR A 343 -9.90 24.22 40.62
CA TYR A 343 -9.18 25.43 41.02
C TYR A 343 -7.70 25.09 41.25
N PHE A 344 -6.85 25.62 40.43
CA PHE A 344 -5.45 25.18 40.34
C PHE A 344 -5.33 23.65 40.18
N ASN A 345 -4.72 22.97 41.16
CA ASN A 345 -4.52 21.53 41.18
C ASN A 345 -5.57 20.76 42.01
N ARG A 346 -6.60 21.47 42.51
CA ARG A 346 -7.68 20.90 43.34
C ARG A 346 -8.90 20.63 42.45
N ARG A 347 -9.46 19.43 42.59
CA ARG A 347 -10.75 19.06 41.97
C ARG A 347 -11.78 18.85 43.10
N TYR A 348 -12.94 19.46 42.97
CA TYR A 348 -13.99 19.43 43.98
C TYR A 348 -15.39 19.47 43.36
N ALA A 349 -16.36 18.98 44.08
CA ALA A 349 -17.77 19.12 43.77
C ALA A 349 -18.46 20.02 44.78
N LEU A 350 -19.53 20.73 44.35
CA LEU A 350 -20.39 21.49 45.19
C LEU A 350 -21.56 20.63 45.64
N VAL A 351 -21.49 20.07 46.84
CA VAL A 351 -22.50 19.18 47.39
C VAL A 351 -23.56 19.98 48.17
N LYS A 352 -24.82 19.60 47.99
CA LYS A 352 -25.95 20.20 48.69
C LYS A 352 -26.12 19.58 50.08
N GLU A 353 -25.87 20.32 51.13
CA GLU A 353 -26.13 19.90 52.51
C GLU A 353 -27.27 20.71 53.10
N GLY A 354 -28.50 20.19 53.02
CA GLY A 354 -29.70 20.86 53.46
C GLY A 354 -29.99 22.16 52.69
N LYS A 355 -29.77 23.35 53.33
CA LYS A 355 -29.90 24.66 52.69
C LYS A 355 -28.56 25.28 52.29
N SER A 356 -27.46 24.65 52.61
CA SER A 356 -26.10 25.12 52.35
C SER A 356 -25.46 24.30 51.23
N THR A 357 -24.41 24.87 50.63
CA THR A 357 -23.55 24.17 49.64
C THR A 357 -22.16 24.08 50.23
N ILE A 358 -21.57 22.91 50.23
CA ILE A 358 -20.22 22.69 50.72
C ILE A 358 -19.32 22.25 49.55
N GLU A 359 -18.04 22.62 49.61
CA GLU A 359 -17.03 22.12 48.67
C GLU A 359 -16.46 20.85 49.23
N VAL A 360 -16.56 19.79 48.45
CA VAL A 360 -16.00 18.48 48.78
C VAL A 360 -14.90 18.14 47.79
N ASP A 361 -13.69 17.86 48.27
CA ASP A 361 -12.58 17.42 47.44
C ASP A 361 -12.83 16.02 46.89
N ILE A 362 -12.67 15.87 45.59
CA ILE A 362 -12.95 14.61 44.89
C ILE A 362 -11.70 14.05 44.25
N THR A 363 -11.57 12.72 44.30
CA THR A 363 -10.58 11.96 43.53
C THR A 363 -11.31 11.31 42.38
N LEU A 364 -10.83 11.59 41.17
CA LEU A 364 -11.45 11.13 39.94
C LEU A 364 -10.69 9.97 39.34
N GLY A 365 -11.40 9.08 38.66
CA GLY A 365 -10.87 7.94 37.90
C GLY A 365 -11.08 8.10 36.41
N VAL A 366 -11.65 7.07 35.79
CA VAL A 366 -11.87 6.98 34.33
C VAL A 366 -13.02 7.86 33.89
N THR A 367 -12.95 8.39 32.65
CA THR A 367 -14.01 9.24 32.07
C THR A 367 -14.38 8.76 30.66
N ASP A 368 -15.67 8.88 30.32
CA ASP A 368 -16.17 8.65 28.95
C ASP A 368 -16.38 9.97 28.17
N GLY A 369 -16.02 11.12 28.78
CA GLY A 369 -16.21 12.44 28.19
C GLY A 369 -17.49 13.13 28.66
N GLU A 370 -18.52 12.43 29.11
CA GLU A 370 -19.75 12.98 29.72
C GLU A 370 -19.77 12.82 31.23
N ARG A 371 -19.32 11.65 31.71
CA ARG A 371 -19.24 11.27 33.12
C ARG A 371 -17.83 10.87 33.50
N THR A 372 -17.49 11.03 34.76
CA THR A 372 -16.21 10.62 35.33
C THR A 372 -16.45 9.79 36.59
N GLU A 373 -15.65 8.73 36.76
CA GLU A 373 -15.60 7.89 37.94
C GLU A 373 -15.20 8.70 39.17
N VAL A 374 -15.88 8.53 40.29
CA VAL A 374 -15.51 9.06 41.59
C VAL A 374 -14.88 7.96 42.41
N LEU A 375 -13.58 8.10 42.70
CA LEU A 375 -12.83 7.13 43.52
C LEU A 375 -12.95 7.45 45.03
N ALA A 376 -13.11 8.73 45.36
CA ALA A 376 -13.29 9.18 46.74
C ALA A 376 -13.89 10.61 46.77
N GLY A 377 -14.56 10.92 47.88
CA GLY A 377 -15.04 12.27 48.21
C GLY A 377 -16.55 12.43 48.08
N LEU A 378 -17.27 11.55 47.40
CA LEU A 378 -18.74 11.62 47.29
C LEU A 378 -19.35 10.24 47.60
N GLU A 379 -20.62 10.27 48.07
CA GLU A 379 -21.43 9.10 48.33
C GLU A 379 -22.57 8.99 47.27
N GLU A 380 -23.17 7.82 47.16
CA GLU A 380 -24.32 7.59 46.29
C GLU A 380 -25.51 8.40 46.78
N ASP A 381 -26.33 8.91 45.87
CA ASP A 381 -27.50 9.75 46.12
C ASP A 381 -27.19 11.20 46.58
N GLU A 382 -25.96 11.61 46.68
CA GLU A 382 -25.65 13.02 46.95
C GLU A 382 -26.04 13.92 45.76
N GLU A 383 -26.57 15.12 46.09
CA GLU A 383 -26.94 16.14 45.12
C GLU A 383 -25.75 17.11 44.89
N VAL A 384 -25.27 17.22 43.68
CA VAL A 384 -24.19 18.12 43.29
C VAL A 384 -24.66 19.20 42.31
N PHE A 385 -24.10 20.39 42.40
CA PHE A 385 -24.45 21.50 41.51
C PHE A 385 -23.53 21.54 40.29
N GLU A 386 -24.13 21.86 39.16
CA GLU A 386 -23.40 22.18 37.93
C GLU A 386 -22.58 23.47 38.08
N ARG A 387 -21.51 23.60 37.32
CA ARG A 387 -20.55 24.70 37.30
C ARG A 387 -21.19 26.03 36.93
#